data_9d68cc48ee3d625e2aa8a3c5ff5fbee5
#
_entry.id   9d68cc48ee3d625e2aa8a3c5ff5fbee5
#
_cell.length_a   1.000
_cell.length_b   1.000
_cell.length_c   1.000
_cell.angle_alpha   90.00
_cell.angle_beta   90.00
_cell.angle_gamma   90.00
#
_symmetry.space_group_name_H-M   'P 1'
#
loop_
_entity.id
_entity.type
_entity.pdbx_description
1 polymer ?
#
loop_
_entity_poly.entity_id
_entity_poly.type
_entity_poly.pdbx_seq_one_letter_code
_entity_poly.pdbx_strand_id
1 'polypeptide(L)'
;GEGLLSPLMPAPELAPFAADLRARLRDLEDEYRRSQGPEAEWTADRLRALLRTQLSGDQVIVVSNREPYIHERTEGGVVVKRPASGLVTAVEPVMRACSGTWIAHGSGSADREVVDARDRVLVPPGQDDYWLRRVWLTPEEEQGYYYGFANEGLWPLCHVAHVRPVFREDDWARYREVNQIFADAVVREARDDNPL
;
A
#
# COMPACT_ATOMS: atom_id res chain seq x y z
N GLY A 1 58.25 5.55 -10.19
CA GLY A 1 57.59 4.29 -10.06
C GLY A 1 56.10 4.52 -9.84
N GLU A 2 55.36 4.61 -10.95
CA GLU A 2 53.89 4.70 -10.90
C GLU A 2 53.32 3.31 -10.62
N GLY A 3 52.71 3.15 -9.45
CA GLY A 3 51.97 1.93 -9.07
C GLY A 3 50.63 1.88 -9.80
N LEU A 4 50.53 1.00 -10.77
CA LEU A 4 49.29 0.61 -11.42
C LEU A 4 48.36 -0.01 -10.37
N LEU A 5 47.32 0.72 -9.98
CA LEU A 5 46.15 0.15 -9.35
C LEU A 5 45.37 -0.59 -10.45
N SER A 6 45.40 -1.92 -10.40
CA SER A 6 44.52 -2.75 -11.23
C SER A 6 43.06 -2.35 -11.03
N PRO A 7 42.26 -2.26 -12.10
CA PRO A 7 40.83 -1.94 -11.96
C PRO A 7 40.14 -3.07 -11.21
N LEU A 8 39.38 -2.69 -10.18
CA LEU A 8 38.46 -3.59 -9.50
C LEU A 8 37.55 -4.29 -10.55
N MET A 9 37.49 -5.60 -10.46
CA MET A 9 36.64 -6.45 -11.30
C MET A 9 35.21 -5.93 -11.35
N PRO A 10 34.55 -5.97 -12.51
CA PRO A 10 33.22 -5.43 -12.66
C PRO A 10 32.18 -6.23 -11.89
N ALA A 11 31.26 -5.53 -11.26
CA ALA A 11 30.17 -5.99 -10.40
C ALA A 11 29.21 -7.10 -10.92
N PRO A 12 29.17 -7.52 -12.22
CA PRO A 12 28.26 -8.54 -12.69
C PRO A 12 28.53 -9.96 -12.18
N GLU A 13 29.77 -10.29 -11.77
CA GLU A 13 30.07 -11.65 -11.30
C GLU A 13 29.60 -11.94 -9.88
N LEU A 14 29.32 -10.93 -9.07
CA LEU A 14 28.82 -11.09 -7.70
C LEU A 14 27.28 -11.22 -7.64
N ALA A 15 26.57 -10.84 -8.68
CA ALA A 15 25.10 -10.87 -8.68
C ALA A 15 24.49 -12.28 -8.51
N PRO A 16 24.99 -13.32 -9.19
CA PRO A 16 24.52 -14.70 -8.98
C PRO A 16 24.81 -15.21 -7.56
N PHE A 17 26.00 -14.92 -7.03
CA PHE A 17 26.39 -15.30 -5.68
C PHE A 17 25.53 -14.60 -4.62
N ALA A 18 25.28 -13.31 -4.78
CA ALA A 18 24.41 -12.55 -3.89
C ALA A 18 22.95 -13.05 -3.95
N ALA A 19 22.48 -13.49 -5.12
CA ALA A 19 21.15 -14.09 -5.27
C ALA A 19 21.07 -15.45 -4.56
N ASP A 20 22.06 -16.30 -4.72
CA ASP A 20 22.16 -17.61 -4.04
C ASP A 20 22.25 -17.44 -2.53
N LEU A 21 23.05 -16.51 -2.04
CA LEU A 21 23.17 -16.23 -0.62
C LEU A 21 21.85 -15.73 -0.01
N ARG A 22 21.12 -14.85 -0.73
CA ARG A 22 19.80 -14.39 -0.29
C ARG A 22 18.77 -15.52 -0.30
N ALA A 23 18.84 -16.44 -1.25
CA ALA A 23 17.98 -17.61 -1.28
C ALA A 23 18.22 -18.52 -0.07
N ARG A 24 19.50 -18.82 0.23
CA ARG A 24 19.87 -19.64 1.39
C ARG A 24 19.52 -18.99 2.72
N LEU A 25 19.65 -17.67 2.83
CA LEU A 25 19.22 -16.94 4.02
C LEU A 25 17.71 -17.05 4.23
N ARG A 26 16.94 -16.92 3.16
CA ARG A 26 15.46 -17.12 3.24
C ARG A 26 15.09 -18.54 3.65
N ASP A 27 15.75 -19.54 3.08
CA ASP A 27 15.52 -20.95 3.44
C ASP A 27 15.84 -21.23 4.93
N LEU A 28 16.94 -20.66 5.43
CA LEU A 28 17.31 -20.75 6.85
C LEU A 28 16.32 -20.01 7.76
N GLU A 29 15.87 -18.83 7.35
CA GLU A 29 14.83 -18.09 8.07
C GLU A 29 13.51 -18.87 8.13
N ASP A 30 13.12 -19.51 7.03
CA ASP A 30 11.92 -20.33 6.97
C ASP A 30 12.04 -21.64 7.76
N GLU A 31 13.23 -22.22 7.79
CA GLU A 31 13.52 -23.38 8.64
C GLU A 31 13.52 -22.99 10.13
N TYR A 32 14.13 -21.86 10.48
CA TYR A 32 14.08 -21.31 11.83
C TYR A 32 12.65 -21.01 12.28
N ARG A 33 11.83 -20.39 11.41
CA ARG A 33 10.40 -20.16 11.69
C ARG A 33 9.65 -21.47 11.93
N ARG A 34 9.92 -22.50 11.11
CA ARG A 34 9.30 -23.84 11.28
C ARG A 34 9.76 -24.54 12.56
N SER A 35 11.00 -24.33 12.99
CA SER A 35 11.56 -24.92 14.22
C SER A 35 10.99 -24.30 15.51
N GLN A 36 10.42 -23.10 15.44
CA GLN A 36 9.81 -22.41 16.59
C GLN A 36 8.44 -23.03 16.99
N GLY A 37 7.95 -24.03 16.27
CA GLY A 37 6.75 -24.83 16.60
C GLY A 37 5.42 -24.09 16.35
N PRO A 38 4.30 -24.82 16.44
CA PRO A 38 2.95 -24.29 16.20
C PRO A 38 2.46 -23.28 17.24
N GLU A 39 3.21 -23.04 18.33
CA GLU A 39 2.85 -22.07 19.38
C GLU A 39 3.14 -20.60 19.01
N ALA A 40 3.70 -20.35 17.85
CA ALA A 40 3.97 -19.00 17.40
C ALA A 40 2.75 -18.41 16.66
N GLU A 41 1.63 -18.30 17.35
CA GLU A 41 0.47 -17.55 16.84
C GLU A 41 0.88 -16.12 16.47
N TRP A 42 0.46 -15.67 15.29
CA TRP A 42 0.70 -14.30 14.84
C TRP A 42 -0.16 -13.33 15.64
N THR A 43 0.48 -12.61 16.55
CA THR A 43 -0.15 -11.54 17.31
C THR A 43 0.23 -10.17 16.74
N ALA A 44 -0.57 -9.15 17.04
CA ALA A 44 -0.26 -7.78 16.67
C ALA A 44 1.10 -7.30 17.22
N ASP A 45 1.45 -7.73 18.43
CA ASP A 45 2.73 -7.36 19.08
C ASP A 45 3.93 -8.03 18.39
N ARG A 46 3.79 -9.29 17.98
CA ARG A 46 4.81 -9.99 17.22
C ARG A 46 5.00 -9.36 15.83
N LEU A 47 3.92 -8.99 15.17
CA LEU A 47 3.97 -8.26 13.90
C LEU A 47 4.65 -6.90 14.08
N ARG A 48 4.31 -6.14 15.11
CA ARG A 48 4.97 -4.87 15.45
C ARG A 48 6.47 -5.04 15.69
N ALA A 49 6.86 -6.08 16.43
CA ALA A 49 8.27 -6.36 16.70
C ALA A 49 9.02 -6.71 15.41
N LEU A 50 8.43 -7.55 14.55
CA LEU A 50 9.00 -7.91 13.27
C LEU A 50 9.17 -6.69 12.34
N LEU A 51 8.13 -5.87 12.21
CA LEU A 51 8.18 -4.67 11.38
C LEU A 51 9.24 -3.68 11.87
N ARG A 52 9.37 -3.47 13.19
CA ARG A 52 10.43 -2.64 13.75
C ARG A 52 11.83 -3.16 13.46
N THR A 53 12.04 -4.46 13.49
CA THR A 53 13.36 -5.07 13.24
C THR A 53 13.69 -5.18 11.75
N GLN A 54 12.70 -5.49 10.91
CA GLN A 54 12.92 -5.71 9.48
C GLN A 54 12.86 -4.44 8.65
N LEU A 55 12.01 -3.49 9.03
CA LEU A 55 11.88 -2.20 8.33
C LEU A 55 12.74 -1.09 8.95
N SER A 56 13.41 -1.36 10.08
CA SER A 56 14.38 -0.43 10.71
C SER A 56 13.84 1.01 10.93
N GLY A 57 12.52 1.13 11.08
CA GLY A 57 11.85 2.44 11.20
C GLY A 57 11.44 3.05 9.86
N ASP A 58 11.56 2.31 8.76
CA ASP A 58 11.08 2.77 7.45
C ASP A 58 9.57 3.00 7.48
N GLN A 59 9.14 4.05 6.78
CA GLN A 59 7.74 4.38 6.64
C GLN A 59 7.03 3.35 5.75
N VAL A 60 5.88 2.84 6.21
CA VAL A 60 5.02 1.96 5.44
C VAL A 60 3.90 2.78 4.79
N ILE A 61 3.85 2.78 3.47
CA ILE A 61 2.78 3.41 2.70
C ILE A 61 2.03 2.33 1.92
N VAL A 62 0.73 2.21 2.16
CA VAL A 62 -0.18 1.34 1.39
C VAL A 62 -1.02 2.20 0.47
N VAL A 63 -1.21 1.74 -0.76
CA VAL A 63 -2.03 2.43 -1.76
C VAL A 63 -3.11 1.49 -2.26
N SER A 64 -4.36 1.93 -2.23
CA SER A 64 -5.47 1.19 -2.83
C SER A 64 -6.57 2.13 -3.32
N ASN A 65 -7.42 1.66 -4.26
CA ASN A 65 -8.57 2.45 -4.65
C ASN A 65 -9.59 2.53 -3.51
N ARG A 66 -9.88 1.41 -2.84
CA ARG A 66 -10.86 1.37 -1.75
C ARG A 66 -10.25 1.78 -0.42
N GLU A 67 -10.98 2.61 0.29
CA GLU A 67 -10.63 3.07 1.62
C GLU A 67 -11.14 2.12 2.73
N PRO A 68 -10.41 2.03 3.86
CA PRO A 68 -10.81 1.20 4.99
C PRO A 68 -11.97 1.78 5.82
N TYR A 69 -12.15 3.09 5.81
CA TYR A 69 -13.19 3.83 6.52
C TYR A 69 -13.80 4.87 5.61
N ILE A 70 -15.13 4.91 5.55
CA ILE A 70 -15.93 5.85 4.75
C ILE A 70 -16.71 6.73 5.73
N HIS A 71 -16.62 8.05 5.59
CA HIS A 71 -17.39 8.97 6.40
C HIS A 71 -18.59 9.47 5.60
N GLU A 72 -19.78 9.24 6.12
CA GLU A 72 -21.01 9.65 5.47
C GLU A 72 -21.78 10.67 6.29
N ARG A 73 -22.33 11.65 5.62
CA ARG A 73 -23.24 12.63 6.20
C ARG A 73 -24.63 12.03 6.34
N THR A 74 -25.17 12.05 7.57
CA THR A 74 -26.54 11.66 7.88
C THR A 74 -27.26 12.79 8.61
N GLU A 75 -28.57 12.68 8.82
CA GLU A 75 -29.33 13.65 9.62
C GLU A 75 -28.81 13.77 11.07
N GLY A 76 -28.25 12.69 11.63
CA GLY A 76 -27.67 12.65 12.97
C GLY A 76 -26.20 13.07 13.05
N GLY A 77 -25.58 13.52 11.95
CA GLY A 77 -24.15 13.89 11.89
C GLY A 77 -23.34 12.98 10.99
N VAL A 78 -22.01 12.98 11.18
CA VAL A 78 -21.11 12.12 10.41
C VAL A 78 -21.07 10.73 11.02
N VAL A 79 -21.29 9.72 10.18
CA VAL A 79 -21.22 8.30 10.56
C VAL A 79 -20.06 7.65 9.81
N VAL A 80 -19.29 6.83 10.52
CA VAL A 80 -18.19 6.07 9.94
C VAL A 80 -18.67 4.67 9.57
N LYS A 81 -18.47 4.31 8.32
CA LYS A 81 -18.75 2.96 7.79
C LYS A 81 -17.44 2.25 7.52
N ARG A 82 -17.39 0.97 7.84
CA ARG A 82 -16.29 0.09 7.47
C ARG A 82 -16.78 -0.84 6.35
N PRO A 83 -16.30 -0.68 5.11
CA PRO A 83 -16.74 -1.52 4.01
C PRO A 83 -16.28 -2.97 4.22
N ALA A 84 -17.16 -3.92 3.91
CA ALA A 84 -16.78 -5.32 3.86
C ALA A 84 -15.85 -5.54 2.66
N SER A 85 -14.56 -5.76 2.92
CA SER A 85 -13.54 -5.94 1.89
C SER A 85 -12.46 -6.89 2.38
N GLY A 86 -12.15 -7.91 1.57
CA GLY A 86 -11.03 -8.81 1.85
C GLY A 86 -9.69 -8.06 1.91
N LEU A 87 -9.50 -7.02 1.10
CA LEU A 87 -8.32 -6.16 1.14
C LEU A 87 -8.19 -5.47 2.50
N VAL A 88 -9.25 -4.82 2.98
CA VAL A 88 -9.25 -4.12 4.28
C VAL A 88 -8.97 -5.11 5.40
N THR A 89 -9.63 -6.27 5.39
CA THR A 89 -9.43 -7.31 6.41
C THR A 89 -7.98 -7.82 6.46
N ALA A 90 -7.34 -7.97 5.30
CA ALA A 90 -5.96 -8.47 5.21
C ALA A 90 -4.91 -7.40 5.58
N VAL A 91 -5.10 -6.16 5.15
CA VAL A 91 -4.08 -5.10 5.24
C VAL A 91 -4.17 -4.28 6.52
N GLU A 92 -5.38 -4.05 7.06
CA GLU A 92 -5.57 -3.19 8.24
C GLU A 92 -4.78 -3.64 9.47
N PRO A 93 -4.65 -4.95 9.81
CA PRO A 93 -3.82 -5.37 10.94
C PRO A 93 -2.35 -4.97 10.79
N VAL A 94 -1.83 -4.97 9.56
CA VAL A 94 -0.47 -4.51 9.25
C VAL A 94 -0.35 -3.01 9.48
N MET A 95 -1.29 -2.22 8.96
CA MET A 95 -1.31 -0.76 9.12
C MET A 95 -1.36 -0.35 10.58
N ARG A 96 -2.21 -1.00 11.38
CA ARG A 96 -2.27 -0.79 12.84
C ARG A 96 -0.97 -1.16 13.55
N ALA A 97 -0.25 -2.18 13.06
CA ALA A 97 1.00 -2.62 13.65
C ALA A 97 2.17 -1.70 13.34
N CYS A 98 2.22 -1.09 12.13
CA CYS A 98 3.33 -0.24 11.69
C CYS A 98 3.06 1.26 11.86
N SER A 99 1.83 1.68 12.18
CA SER A 99 1.43 3.09 12.27
C SER A 99 1.77 3.89 11.00
N GLY A 100 1.57 3.24 9.82
CA GLY A 100 1.92 3.81 8.52
C GLY A 100 0.87 4.77 7.96
N THR A 101 0.95 5.02 6.64
CA THR A 101 -0.04 5.81 5.90
C THR A 101 -0.75 4.94 4.86
N TRP A 102 -2.08 4.94 4.89
CA TRP A 102 -2.91 4.30 3.87
C TRP A 102 -3.49 5.36 2.93
N ILE A 103 -3.08 5.34 1.67
CA ILE A 103 -3.57 6.27 0.65
C ILE A 103 -4.71 5.61 -0.12
N ALA A 104 -5.88 6.24 -0.15
CA ALA A 104 -7.06 5.71 -0.81
C ALA A 104 -7.97 6.81 -1.38
N HIS A 105 -8.83 6.44 -2.35
CA HIS A 105 -9.85 7.35 -2.85
C HIS A 105 -10.92 7.61 -1.78
N GLY A 106 -11.20 8.89 -1.52
CA GLY A 106 -12.28 9.32 -0.64
C GLY A 106 -13.62 9.34 -1.38
N SER A 107 -14.49 8.39 -1.09
CA SER A 107 -15.79 8.23 -1.75
C SER A 107 -16.97 8.65 -0.88
N GLY A 108 -16.76 8.86 0.42
CA GLY A 108 -17.80 9.21 1.38
C GLY A 108 -18.22 10.66 1.30
N SER A 109 -19.50 10.90 1.51
CA SER A 109 -20.13 12.25 1.42
C SER A 109 -19.57 13.25 2.46
N ALA A 110 -18.98 12.76 3.55
CA ALA A 110 -18.37 13.58 4.60
C ALA A 110 -16.84 13.41 4.70
N ASP A 111 -16.20 12.66 3.80
CA ASP A 111 -14.77 12.43 3.86
C ASP A 111 -13.94 13.71 3.82
N ARG A 112 -14.36 14.71 3.03
CA ARG A 112 -13.70 16.02 2.95
C ARG A 112 -13.83 16.85 4.22
N GLU A 113 -14.80 16.56 5.06
CA GLU A 113 -15.08 17.33 6.29
C GLU A 113 -14.23 16.88 7.48
N VAL A 114 -13.73 15.66 7.43
CA VAL A 114 -13.02 15.02 8.54
C VAL A 114 -11.51 15.01 8.39
N VAL A 115 -10.99 15.42 7.24
CA VAL A 115 -9.57 15.42 6.96
C VAL A 115 -8.90 16.72 7.38
N ASP A 116 -7.60 16.64 7.67
CA ASP A 116 -6.74 17.79 7.92
C ASP A 116 -6.37 18.55 6.62
N ALA A 117 -5.54 19.58 6.75
CA ALA A 117 -5.05 20.38 5.61
C ALA A 117 -4.18 19.60 4.60
N ARG A 118 -3.80 18.35 4.95
CA ARG A 118 -3.04 17.43 4.10
C ARG A 118 -3.90 16.29 3.57
N ASP A 119 -5.23 16.42 3.64
CA ASP A 119 -6.20 15.37 3.27
C ASP A 119 -6.07 14.08 4.09
N ARG A 120 -5.69 14.15 5.37
CA ARG A 120 -5.46 13.00 6.23
C ARG A 120 -6.41 12.97 7.41
N VAL A 121 -6.74 11.77 7.86
CA VAL A 121 -7.49 11.51 9.10
C VAL A 121 -6.87 10.32 9.82
N LEU A 122 -6.78 10.39 11.14
CA LEU A 122 -6.35 9.25 11.96
C LEU A 122 -7.48 8.23 12.08
N VAL A 123 -7.15 6.96 11.91
CA VAL A 123 -8.08 5.84 11.95
C VAL A 123 -7.46 4.64 12.69
N PRO A 124 -8.29 3.73 13.26
CA PRO A 124 -9.76 3.81 13.41
C PRO A 124 -10.19 4.95 14.32
N PRO A 125 -11.41 5.48 14.19
CA PRO A 125 -11.90 6.53 15.08
C PRO A 125 -11.78 6.16 16.56
N GLY A 126 -11.13 7.02 17.35
CA GLY A 126 -10.93 6.83 18.79
C GLY A 126 -9.80 5.85 19.15
N GLN A 127 -9.08 5.29 18.20
CA GLN A 127 -7.86 4.50 18.41
C GLN A 127 -6.63 5.18 17.79
N ASP A 128 -6.81 5.85 16.66
CA ASP A 128 -5.81 6.70 15.98
C ASP A 128 -4.50 5.96 15.68
N ASP A 129 -4.61 4.70 15.20
CA ASP A 129 -3.47 3.80 15.02
C ASP A 129 -2.60 4.15 13.81
N TYR A 130 -3.21 4.70 12.73
CA TYR A 130 -2.51 5.02 11.50
C TYR A 130 -3.20 6.14 10.71
N TRP A 131 -2.49 6.74 9.74
CA TRP A 131 -3.02 7.79 8.88
C TRP A 131 -3.76 7.20 7.69
N LEU A 132 -4.98 7.68 7.43
CA LEU A 132 -5.68 7.51 6.17
C LEU A 132 -5.59 8.82 5.40
N ARG A 133 -4.81 8.83 4.32
CA ARG A 133 -4.73 9.94 3.38
C ARG A 133 -5.68 9.72 2.22
N ARG A 134 -6.46 10.74 1.92
CA ARG A 134 -7.42 10.68 0.84
C ARG A 134 -6.87 11.25 -0.45
N VAL A 135 -7.28 10.63 -1.55
CA VAL A 135 -7.14 11.14 -2.91
C VAL A 135 -8.54 11.43 -3.42
N TRP A 136 -8.70 12.56 -4.08
CA TRP A 136 -10.00 13.02 -4.55
C TRP A 136 -10.08 12.81 -6.06
N LEU A 137 -11.06 12.02 -6.49
CA LEU A 137 -11.34 11.74 -7.89
C LEU A 137 -12.70 12.31 -8.26
N THR A 138 -12.83 12.76 -9.50
CA THR A 138 -14.13 13.08 -10.08
C THR A 138 -14.88 11.79 -10.44
N PRO A 139 -16.21 11.82 -10.59
CA PRO A 139 -16.96 10.65 -11.06
C PRO A 139 -16.46 10.10 -12.42
N GLU A 140 -16.04 10.97 -13.32
CA GLU A 140 -15.51 10.60 -14.63
C GLU A 140 -14.14 9.90 -14.52
N GLU A 141 -13.28 10.39 -13.62
CA GLU A 141 -11.98 9.75 -13.33
C GLU A 141 -12.19 8.38 -12.71
N GLU A 142 -13.06 8.25 -11.71
CA GLU A 142 -13.37 6.97 -11.07
C GLU A 142 -13.99 5.99 -12.08
N GLN A 143 -14.93 6.44 -12.91
CA GLN A 143 -15.57 5.62 -13.92
C GLN A 143 -14.56 5.05 -14.93
N GLY A 144 -13.69 5.89 -15.49
CA GLY A 144 -12.71 5.44 -16.49
C GLY A 144 -11.58 4.60 -15.89
N TYR A 145 -11.03 5.04 -14.76
CA TYR A 145 -9.92 4.37 -14.09
C TYR A 145 -10.34 3.03 -13.47
N TYR A 146 -11.34 3.06 -12.57
CA TYR A 146 -11.67 1.91 -11.74
C TYR A 146 -12.65 0.97 -12.43
N TYR A 147 -13.81 1.49 -12.84
CA TYR A 147 -14.85 0.64 -13.44
C TYR A 147 -14.50 0.25 -14.86
N GLY A 148 -14.02 1.18 -15.68
CA GLY A 148 -13.65 0.92 -17.07
C GLY A 148 -12.36 0.11 -17.19
N PHE A 149 -11.20 0.76 -17.04
CA PHE A 149 -9.93 0.10 -17.36
C PHE A 149 -9.56 -1.02 -16.38
N ALA A 150 -9.71 -0.79 -15.07
CA ALA A 150 -9.31 -1.79 -14.09
C ALA A 150 -10.28 -2.99 -14.07
N ASN A 151 -11.60 -2.76 -13.91
CA ASN A 151 -12.56 -3.84 -13.72
C ASN A 151 -13.00 -4.51 -15.02
N GLU A 152 -13.26 -3.77 -16.10
CA GLU A 152 -13.68 -4.34 -17.37
C GLU A 152 -12.51 -4.83 -18.23
N GLY A 153 -11.31 -4.24 -18.05
CA GLY A 153 -10.12 -4.58 -18.82
C GLY A 153 -9.17 -5.52 -18.09
N LEU A 154 -8.48 -5.01 -17.04
CA LEU A 154 -7.40 -5.75 -16.38
C LEU A 154 -7.90 -6.91 -15.51
N TRP A 155 -8.99 -6.72 -14.76
CA TRP A 155 -9.47 -7.72 -13.83
C TRP A 155 -9.80 -9.06 -14.48
N PRO A 156 -10.51 -9.13 -15.62
CA PRO A 156 -10.76 -10.38 -16.33
C PRO A 156 -9.48 -11.12 -16.74
N LEU A 157 -8.44 -10.39 -17.14
CA LEU A 157 -7.16 -11.00 -17.52
C LEU A 157 -6.44 -11.58 -16.31
N CYS A 158 -6.38 -10.84 -15.20
CA CYS A 158 -5.67 -11.25 -13.99
C CYS A 158 -6.34 -12.45 -13.29
N HIS A 159 -7.65 -12.61 -13.43
CA HIS A 159 -8.42 -13.66 -12.77
C HIS A 159 -8.84 -14.82 -13.68
N VAL A 160 -8.34 -14.83 -14.92
CA VAL A 160 -8.72 -15.86 -15.91
C VAL A 160 -10.25 -15.99 -16.02
N ALA A 161 -10.95 -14.85 -15.94
CA ALA A 161 -12.40 -14.84 -16.01
C ALA A 161 -12.89 -15.19 -17.42
N HIS A 162 -14.00 -15.95 -17.52
CA HIS A 162 -14.63 -16.28 -18.79
C HIS A 162 -15.42 -15.10 -19.41
N VAL A 163 -14.96 -13.90 -19.15
CA VAL A 163 -15.53 -12.65 -19.65
C VAL A 163 -14.50 -11.99 -20.57
N ARG A 164 -14.93 -11.51 -21.73
CA ARG A 164 -14.04 -10.82 -22.65
C ARG A 164 -13.62 -9.47 -22.06
N PRO A 165 -12.30 -9.20 -21.93
CA PRO A 165 -11.81 -7.91 -21.50
C PRO A 165 -12.25 -6.80 -22.46
N VAL A 166 -12.60 -5.63 -21.90
CA VAL A 166 -12.96 -4.44 -22.66
C VAL A 166 -11.93 -3.35 -22.39
N PHE A 167 -11.32 -2.83 -23.44
CA PHE A 167 -10.37 -1.74 -23.36
C PHE A 167 -10.84 -0.58 -24.23
N ARG A 168 -10.88 0.63 -23.64
CA ARG A 168 -11.21 1.88 -24.30
C ARG A 168 -10.04 2.85 -24.12
N GLU A 169 -9.75 3.64 -25.13
CA GLU A 169 -8.64 4.60 -25.09
C GLU A 169 -8.86 5.67 -24.00
N ASP A 170 -10.09 6.15 -23.85
CA ASP A 170 -10.44 7.13 -22.81
C ASP A 170 -10.27 6.55 -21.41
N ASP A 171 -10.66 5.29 -21.17
CA ASP A 171 -10.46 4.62 -19.88
C ASP A 171 -8.97 4.45 -19.56
N TRP A 172 -8.15 4.14 -20.59
CA TRP A 172 -6.69 4.09 -20.44
C TRP A 172 -6.09 5.45 -20.08
N ALA A 173 -6.55 6.51 -20.73
CA ALA A 173 -6.11 7.86 -20.41
C ALA A 173 -6.42 8.21 -18.94
N ARG A 174 -7.66 7.96 -18.48
CA ARG A 174 -8.07 8.15 -17.08
C ARG A 174 -7.27 7.28 -16.11
N TYR A 175 -7.02 6.01 -16.46
CA TYR A 175 -6.21 5.12 -15.66
C TYR A 175 -4.81 5.70 -15.41
N ARG A 176 -4.16 6.25 -16.43
CA ARG A 176 -2.84 6.89 -16.28
C ARG A 176 -2.89 8.16 -15.44
N GLU A 177 -3.87 9.03 -15.68
CA GLU A 177 -4.06 10.26 -14.92
C GLU A 177 -4.26 9.99 -13.44
N VAL A 178 -5.16 9.07 -13.10
CA VAL A 178 -5.45 8.72 -11.70
C VAL A 178 -4.25 8.07 -11.02
N ASN A 179 -3.53 7.16 -11.71
CA ASN A 179 -2.31 6.61 -11.14
C ASN A 179 -1.25 7.69 -10.88
N GLN A 180 -1.18 8.75 -11.70
CA GLN A 180 -0.30 9.90 -11.43
C GLN A 180 -0.73 10.65 -10.16
N ILE A 181 -2.04 10.86 -9.95
CA ILE A 181 -2.56 11.50 -8.73
C ILE A 181 -2.17 10.68 -7.48
N PHE A 182 -2.31 9.35 -7.53
CA PHE A 182 -1.87 8.48 -6.44
C PHE A 182 -0.35 8.53 -6.24
N ALA A 183 0.44 8.49 -7.31
CA ALA A 183 1.89 8.59 -7.23
C ALA A 183 2.35 9.91 -6.59
N ASP A 184 1.73 11.02 -6.97
CA ASP A 184 2.01 12.33 -6.38
C ASP A 184 1.65 12.39 -4.88
N ALA A 185 0.59 11.69 -4.48
CA ALA A 185 0.22 11.57 -3.08
C ALA A 185 1.27 10.78 -2.29
N VAL A 186 1.75 9.64 -2.83
CA VAL A 186 2.83 8.84 -2.24
C VAL A 186 4.10 9.66 -2.06
N VAL A 187 4.53 10.38 -3.11
CA VAL A 187 5.75 11.20 -3.05
C VAL A 187 5.64 12.31 -2.01
N ARG A 188 4.47 12.92 -1.85
CA ARG A 188 4.24 13.92 -0.80
C ARG A 188 4.33 13.33 0.58
N GLU A 189 3.68 12.19 0.84
CA GLU A 189 3.77 11.50 2.15
C GLU A 189 5.20 11.10 2.49
N ALA A 190 5.92 10.49 1.53
CA ALA A 190 7.30 10.05 1.72
C ALA A 190 8.29 11.19 2.02
N ARG A 191 7.99 12.42 1.57
CA ARG A 191 8.85 13.58 1.84
C ARG A 191 8.55 14.24 3.18
N ASP A 192 7.28 14.22 3.59
CA ASP A 192 6.82 14.91 4.80
C ASP A 192 7.29 14.23 6.09
N ASP A 193 7.50 12.91 6.07
CA ASP A 193 7.91 12.13 7.24
C ASP A 193 9.44 11.97 7.37
N ASN A 194 10.21 12.55 6.45
CA ASN A 194 11.67 12.60 6.55
C ASN A 194 12.07 14.03 6.91
N PRO A 195 12.20 14.39 8.20
CA PRO A 195 12.76 15.68 8.57
C PRO A 195 14.21 15.72 8.08
N LEU A 196 14.51 16.67 7.21
CA LEU A 196 15.87 17.02 6.77
C LEU A 196 16.73 17.44 7.95
#